data_401deaf8017b8f4a229711ac93a99d19
#
_entry.id   401deaf8017b8f4a229711ac93a99d19
#
_cell.length_a   1.000
_cell.length_b   1.000
_cell.length_c   1.000
_cell.angle_alpha   90.00
_cell.angle_beta   90.00
_cell.angle_gamma   90.00
#
_symmetry.space_group_name_H-M   'P 1'
#
loop_
_entity.id
_entity.type
_entity.pdbx_description
1 polymer ?
#
loop_
_entity_poly.entity_id
_entity_poly.type
_entity_poly.pdbx_seq_one_letter_code
_entity_poly.pdbx_strand_id
1 'polypeptide(L)'
;MSVLVDSETRVIVQGMGKTGRFHTNKAIAYGTRMVGAVHPSRAGQTEVFEGETDHSGVPGRPDTYHVELPIFRTVNEAVSATGATVSVVYVPPPFAADAIMEAAGAGLELVVCITEGIPVTDMIEAKSYLQTR
;
A
#
# COMPACT_ATOMS: atom_id res chain seq x y z
N MET A 1 -12.90 20.51 5.43
CA MET A 1 -12.97 19.29 4.64
C MET A 1 -12.12 18.21 5.29
N SER A 2 -12.69 17.04 5.43
CA SER A 2 -11.91 15.89 5.90
C SER A 2 -11.03 15.38 4.78
N VAL A 3 -9.74 15.21 5.04
CA VAL A 3 -8.79 14.67 4.08
C VAL A 3 -8.33 13.31 4.59
N LEU A 4 -8.64 12.23 3.85
CA LEU A 4 -8.24 10.88 4.23
C LEU A 4 -6.75 10.62 4.05
N VAL A 5 -6.10 11.38 3.17
CA VAL A 5 -4.68 11.21 2.85
C VAL A 5 -3.98 12.56 2.94
N ASP A 6 -2.92 12.61 3.74
CA ASP A 6 -2.05 13.77 3.87
C ASP A 6 -0.59 13.30 4.06
N SER A 7 0.33 14.20 4.37
CA SER A 7 1.75 13.85 4.51
C SER A 7 2.04 12.95 5.71
N GLU A 8 1.11 12.88 6.68
CA GLU A 8 1.25 12.04 7.86
C GLU A 8 0.54 10.71 7.72
N THR A 9 -0.23 10.52 6.64
CA THR A 9 -0.96 9.27 6.41
C THR A 9 0.01 8.12 6.22
N ARG A 10 -0.22 7.03 6.98
CA ARG A 10 0.60 5.83 6.90
C ARG A 10 -0.02 4.87 5.90
N VAL A 11 0.77 4.49 4.90
CA VAL A 11 0.31 3.68 3.77
C VAL A 11 1.03 2.36 3.74
N ILE A 12 0.28 1.28 3.56
CA ILE A 12 0.85 -0.05 3.27
C ILE A 12 0.57 -0.41 1.83
N VAL A 13 1.36 -1.34 1.28
CA VAL A 13 1.16 -1.84 -0.07
C VAL A 13 0.87 -3.33 -0.02
N GLN A 14 -0.16 -3.76 -0.72
CA GLN A 14 -0.50 -5.18 -0.86
C GLN A 14 0.03 -5.67 -2.20
N GLY A 15 0.99 -6.59 -2.17
CA GLY A 15 1.69 -7.09 -3.33
C GLY A 15 3.02 -6.37 -3.53
N MET A 16 4.11 -7.14 -3.56
CA MET A 16 5.45 -6.59 -3.69
C MET A 16 6.19 -7.30 -4.84
N GLY A 17 5.47 -7.46 -5.95
CA GLY A 17 6.07 -7.89 -7.20
C GLY A 17 6.78 -6.73 -7.89
N LYS A 18 7.24 -6.97 -9.12
CA LYS A 18 8.01 -5.98 -9.87
C LYS A 18 7.27 -4.64 -10.04
N THR A 19 5.99 -4.68 -10.41
CA THR A 19 5.17 -3.48 -10.61
C THR A 19 4.91 -2.77 -9.28
N GLY A 20 4.55 -3.52 -8.24
CA GLY A 20 4.30 -2.96 -6.91
C GLY A 20 5.54 -2.29 -6.35
N ARG A 21 6.71 -2.92 -6.52
CA ARG A 21 7.98 -2.35 -6.08
C ARG A 21 8.29 -1.05 -6.83
N PHE A 22 8.09 -1.02 -8.14
CA PHE A 22 8.33 0.17 -8.96
C PHE A 22 7.47 1.35 -8.49
N HIS A 23 6.16 1.14 -8.34
CA HIS A 23 5.25 2.21 -7.92
C HIS A 23 5.46 2.62 -6.47
N THR A 24 5.82 1.69 -5.59
CA THR A 24 6.15 1.99 -4.19
C THR A 24 7.38 2.90 -4.12
N ASN A 25 8.40 2.60 -4.90
CA ASN A 25 9.60 3.42 -4.97
C ASN A 25 9.27 4.85 -5.44
N LYS A 26 8.44 4.97 -6.46
CA LYS A 26 7.98 6.28 -6.96
C LYS A 26 7.19 7.05 -5.90
N ALA A 27 6.31 6.39 -5.17
CA ALA A 27 5.52 7.01 -4.11
C ALA A 27 6.42 7.54 -2.99
N ILE A 28 7.42 6.75 -2.59
CA ILE A 28 8.39 7.17 -1.57
C ILE A 28 9.16 8.40 -2.03
N ALA A 29 9.64 8.39 -3.28
CA ALA A 29 10.37 9.53 -3.85
C ALA A 29 9.52 10.80 -3.85
N TYR A 30 8.22 10.67 -4.07
CA TYR A 30 7.28 11.78 -4.05
C TYR A 30 7.02 12.33 -2.65
N GLY A 31 7.19 11.50 -1.62
CA GLY A 31 6.99 11.91 -0.23
C GLY A 31 5.89 11.15 0.51
N THR A 32 5.33 10.11 -0.11
CA THR A 32 4.34 9.26 0.53
C THR A 32 4.98 8.44 1.66
N ARG A 33 4.32 8.40 2.81
CA ARG A 33 4.83 7.67 3.97
C ARG A 33 4.42 6.19 3.89
N MET A 34 5.20 5.41 3.16
CA MET A 34 5.03 3.97 3.08
C MET A 34 5.63 3.34 4.33
N VAL A 35 4.86 2.54 5.05
CA VAL A 35 5.28 1.98 6.34
C VAL A 35 5.36 0.46 6.37
N GLY A 36 4.87 -0.22 5.34
CA GLY A 36 4.94 -1.67 5.28
C GLY A 36 4.38 -2.24 4.00
N ALA A 37 4.61 -3.52 3.79
CA ALA A 37 4.08 -4.26 2.65
C ALA A 37 3.45 -5.55 3.14
N VAL A 38 2.55 -6.10 2.34
CA VAL A 38 1.89 -7.38 2.62
C VAL A 38 2.15 -8.34 1.48
N HIS A 39 2.79 -9.46 1.76
CA HIS A 39 3.04 -10.51 0.78
C HIS A 39 3.22 -11.84 1.53
N PRO A 40 2.26 -12.77 1.46
CA PRO A 40 2.30 -13.98 2.30
C PRO A 40 3.55 -14.82 2.13
N SER A 41 4.08 -14.96 0.91
CA SER A 41 5.26 -15.79 0.65
C SER A 41 6.59 -15.10 0.98
N ARG A 42 6.57 -13.79 1.30
CA ARG A 42 7.77 -13.03 1.65
C ARG A 42 7.70 -12.43 3.06
N ALA A 43 6.76 -12.88 3.86
CA ALA A 43 6.58 -12.38 5.23
C ALA A 43 7.87 -12.57 6.05
N GLY A 44 8.21 -11.54 6.83
CA GLY A 44 9.42 -11.53 7.63
C GLY A 44 10.64 -10.95 6.92
N GLN A 45 10.55 -10.70 5.62
CA GLN A 45 11.61 -10.03 4.88
C GLN A 45 11.45 -8.51 4.95
N THR A 46 12.47 -7.80 4.50
CA THR A 46 12.46 -6.34 4.43
C THR A 46 12.88 -5.91 3.03
N GLU A 47 12.12 -5.00 2.42
CA GLU A 47 12.49 -4.38 1.15
C GLU A 47 13.11 -3.02 1.41
N VAL A 48 14.22 -2.73 0.74
CA VAL A 48 14.94 -1.47 0.88
C VAL A 48 14.71 -0.62 -0.36
N PHE A 49 14.36 0.64 -0.14
CA PHE A 49 14.16 1.63 -1.20
C PHE A 49 15.09 2.80 -0.95
N GLU A 50 15.89 3.15 -1.95
CA GLU A 50 16.83 4.28 -1.88
C GLU A 50 16.78 5.04 -3.20
N GLY A 51 17.04 6.35 -3.12
CA GLY A 51 17.12 7.17 -4.31
C GLY A 51 17.07 8.65 -4.00
N GLU A 52 16.85 9.44 -5.04
CA GLU A 52 16.69 10.89 -4.92
C GLU A 52 15.20 11.21 -4.82
N THR A 53 14.88 12.16 -3.95
CA THR A 53 13.49 12.60 -3.80
C THR A 53 13.09 13.51 -4.95
N ASP A 54 11.79 13.54 -5.25
CA ASP A 54 11.24 14.46 -6.26
C ASP A 54 11.28 15.92 -5.77
N HIS A 55 11.66 16.12 -4.51
CA HIS A 55 11.75 17.44 -3.88
C HIS A 55 13.19 17.91 -3.72
N SER A 56 14.11 17.35 -4.48
CA SER A 56 15.52 17.74 -4.46
C SER A 56 15.66 19.24 -4.71
N GLY A 57 16.46 19.91 -3.86
CA GLY A 57 16.66 21.35 -3.95
C GLY A 57 15.61 22.19 -3.23
N VAL A 58 14.57 21.61 -2.66
CA VAL A 58 13.57 22.35 -1.88
C VAL A 58 14.10 22.55 -0.45
N PRO A 59 14.17 23.79 0.05
CA PRO A 59 14.67 24.05 1.40
C PRO A 59 13.84 23.30 2.45
N GLY A 60 14.52 22.68 3.41
CA GLY A 60 13.90 21.95 4.50
C GLY A 60 13.46 20.52 4.14
N ARG A 61 13.73 20.07 2.92
CA ARG A 61 13.42 18.70 2.50
C ARG A 61 14.70 17.95 2.15
N PRO A 62 14.80 16.66 2.52
CA PRO A 62 15.97 15.87 2.15
C PRO A 62 16.01 15.61 0.64
N ASP A 63 17.22 15.57 0.08
CA ASP A 63 17.43 15.30 -1.34
C ASP A 63 17.39 13.81 -1.66
N THR A 64 17.62 12.96 -0.67
CA THR A 64 17.66 11.51 -0.84
C THR A 64 16.78 10.84 0.20
N TYR A 65 16.42 9.59 -0.07
CA TYR A 65 15.67 8.76 0.87
C TYR A 65 16.30 7.39 1.02
N HIS A 66 16.11 6.81 2.19
CA HIS A 66 16.40 5.42 2.49
C HIS A 66 15.25 4.90 3.34
N VAL A 67 14.48 3.96 2.80
CA VAL A 67 13.32 3.42 3.49
C VAL A 67 13.40 1.91 3.51
N GLU A 68 13.22 1.32 4.68
CA GLU A 68 13.17 -0.12 4.85
C GLU A 68 11.72 -0.49 5.18
N LEU A 69 11.07 -1.24 4.27
CA LEU A 69 9.70 -1.67 4.45
C LEU A 69 9.65 -3.12 4.94
N PRO A 70 9.17 -3.36 6.15
CA PRO A 70 8.93 -4.73 6.59
C PRO A 70 7.77 -5.34 5.81
N ILE A 71 7.88 -6.64 5.51
CA ILE A 71 6.84 -7.37 4.78
C ILE A 71 6.09 -8.24 5.78
N PHE A 72 4.78 -8.07 5.82
CA PHE A 72 3.89 -8.80 6.71
C PHE A 72 3.12 -9.87 5.94
N ARG A 73 2.63 -10.85 6.67
CA ARG A 73 1.85 -11.95 6.09
C ARG A 73 0.44 -11.50 5.74
N THR A 74 -0.18 -10.69 6.59
CA THR A 74 -1.56 -10.25 6.45
C THR A 74 -1.68 -8.75 6.65
N VAL A 75 -2.80 -8.19 6.15
CA VAL A 75 -3.10 -6.77 6.36
C VAL A 75 -3.32 -6.47 7.84
N ASN A 76 -3.97 -7.36 8.59
CA ASN A 76 -4.15 -7.18 10.02
C ASN A 76 -2.83 -7.04 10.76
N GLU A 77 -1.84 -7.88 10.44
CA GLU A 77 -0.50 -7.77 11.04
C GLU A 77 0.15 -6.43 10.70
N ALA A 78 0.06 -6.03 9.42
CA ALA A 78 0.63 -4.77 8.97
C ALA A 78 -0.01 -3.57 9.68
N VAL A 79 -1.32 -3.52 9.76
CA VAL A 79 -2.05 -2.44 10.41
C VAL A 79 -1.72 -2.38 11.91
N SER A 80 -1.67 -3.52 12.58
CA SER A 80 -1.34 -3.59 14.01
C SER A 80 0.07 -3.09 14.30
N ALA A 81 1.03 -3.41 13.42
CA ALA A 81 2.42 -3.04 13.62
C ALA A 81 2.73 -1.60 13.23
N THR A 82 2.03 -1.05 12.23
CA THR A 82 2.39 0.26 11.64
C THR A 82 1.39 1.37 11.91
N GLY A 83 0.15 1.03 12.25
CA GLY A 83 -0.92 2.01 12.38
C GLY A 83 -1.41 2.55 11.05
N ALA A 84 -1.20 1.82 9.95
CA ALA A 84 -1.60 2.26 8.63
C ALA A 84 -3.12 2.43 8.51
N THR A 85 -3.56 3.41 7.73
CA THR A 85 -4.97 3.69 7.46
C THR A 85 -5.32 3.56 5.98
N VAL A 86 -4.31 3.44 5.12
CA VAL A 86 -4.48 3.36 3.66
C VAL A 86 -3.70 2.18 3.12
N SER A 87 -4.28 1.47 2.17
CA SER A 87 -3.58 0.42 1.44
C SER A 87 -3.65 0.68 -0.07
N VAL A 88 -2.54 0.41 -0.75
CA VAL A 88 -2.48 0.42 -2.22
C VAL A 88 -2.30 -1.01 -2.69
N VAL A 89 -3.14 -1.46 -3.62
CA VAL A 89 -3.20 -2.86 -4.05
C VAL A 89 -2.55 -3.04 -5.42
N TYR A 90 -1.51 -3.87 -5.47
CA TYR A 90 -0.78 -4.23 -6.70
C TYR A 90 -0.73 -5.74 -6.94
N VAL A 91 -1.59 -6.51 -6.28
CA VAL A 91 -1.62 -7.96 -6.49
C VAL A 91 -2.14 -8.29 -7.90
N PRO A 92 -1.78 -9.48 -8.45
CA PRO A 92 -2.30 -9.89 -9.75
C PRO A 92 -3.83 -9.87 -9.80
N PRO A 93 -4.45 -9.62 -10.97
CA PRO A 93 -5.90 -9.47 -11.09
C PRO A 93 -6.75 -10.55 -10.43
N PRO A 94 -6.41 -11.86 -10.52
CA PRO A 94 -7.22 -12.89 -9.86
C PRO A 94 -7.32 -12.76 -8.34
N PHE A 95 -6.40 -12.03 -7.71
CA PHE A 95 -6.33 -11.90 -6.26
C PHE A 95 -6.73 -10.51 -5.76
N ALA A 96 -7.03 -9.58 -6.68
CA ALA A 96 -7.26 -8.18 -6.29
C ALA A 96 -8.51 -8.00 -5.45
N ALA A 97 -9.62 -8.69 -5.78
CA ALA A 97 -10.85 -8.57 -5.01
C ALA A 97 -10.65 -9.06 -3.57
N ASP A 98 -9.96 -10.19 -3.40
CA ASP A 98 -9.65 -10.72 -2.07
C ASP A 98 -8.78 -9.75 -1.28
N ALA A 99 -7.79 -9.12 -1.93
CA ALA A 99 -6.93 -8.14 -1.29
C ALA A 99 -7.71 -6.91 -0.82
N ILE A 100 -8.66 -6.44 -1.63
CA ILE A 100 -9.52 -5.31 -1.27
C ILE A 100 -10.39 -5.67 -0.06
N MET A 101 -10.97 -6.86 -0.07
CA MET A 101 -11.82 -7.32 1.04
C MET A 101 -11.02 -7.52 2.32
N GLU A 102 -9.80 -8.04 2.22
CA GLU A 102 -8.91 -8.19 3.37
C GLU A 102 -8.58 -6.82 3.98
N ALA A 103 -8.28 -5.84 3.14
CA ALA A 103 -7.96 -4.48 3.60
C ALA A 103 -9.17 -3.84 4.30
N ALA A 104 -10.35 -3.98 3.73
CA ALA A 104 -11.57 -3.45 4.34
C ALA A 104 -11.87 -4.13 5.67
N GLY A 105 -11.66 -5.46 5.73
CA GLY A 105 -11.85 -6.22 6.97
C GLY A 105 -10.89 -5.85 8.08
N ALA A 106 -9.71 -5.31 7.74
CA ALA A 106 -8.72 -4.85 8.70
C ALA A 106 -8.99 -3.43 9.21
N GLY A 107 -10.04 -2.77 8.72
CA GLY A 107 -10.45 -1.46 9.20
C GLY A 107 -9.74 -0.29 8.53
N LEU A 108 -9.13 -0.50 7.37
CA LEU A 108 -8.50 0.58 6.63
C LEU A 108 -9.53 1.60 6.14
N GLU A 109 -9.17 2.86 6.20
CA GLU A 109 -10.06 3.96 5.80
C GLU A 109 -10.16 4.13 4.28
N LEU A 110 -9.09 3.79 3.56
CA LEU A 110 -9.03 3.92 2.10
C LEU A 110 -8.22 2.78 1.50
N VAL A 111 -8.74 2.21 0.42
CA VAL A 111 -8.05 1.19 -0.35
C VAL A 111 -7.99 1.64 -1.80
N VAL A 112 -6.78 1.82 -2.32
CA VAL A 112 -6.55 2.24 -3.70
C VAL A 112 -6.09 1.03 -4.50
N CYS A 113 -6.87 0.65 -5.51
CA CYS A 113 -6.54 -0.50 -6.35
C CYS A 113 -6.00 0.00 -7.70
N ILE A 114 -4.73 -0.32 -7.96
CA ILE A 114 -4.06 0.04 -9.22
C ILE A 114 -4.10 -1.13 -10.21
N THR A 115 -4.43 -2.34 -9.73
CA THR A 115 -4.48 -3.55 -10.55
C THR A 115 -5.52 -3.43 -11.65
N GLU A 116 -5.11 -3.69 -12.89
CA GLU A 116 -6.00 -3.70 -14.04
C GLU A 116 -6.45 -5.13 -14.37
N GLY A 117 -7.55 -5.24 -15.11
CA GLY A 117 -8.03 -6.53 -15.60
C GLY A 117 -8.71 -7.38 -14.54
N ILE A 118 -9.25 -6.77 -13.49
CA ILE A 118 -9.99 -7.50 -12.45
C ILE A 118 -11.30 -8.03 -13.07
N PRO A 119 -11.60 -9.35 -12.93
CA PRO A 119 -12.85 -9.89 -13.43
C PRO A 119 -14.07 -9.17 -12.85
N VAL A 120 -15.08 -8.96 -13.68
CA VAL A 120 -16.30 -8.26 -13.27
C VAL A 120 -16.96 -8.93 -12.07
N THR A 121 -17.02 -10.26 -12.08
CA THR A 121 -17.63 -11.02 -10.96
C THR A 121 -16.88 -10.76 -9.65
N ASP A 122 -15.56 -10.71 -9.70
CA ASP A 122 -14.74 -10.44 -8.51
C ASP A 122 -14.97 -9.01 -7.98
N MET A 123 -15.13 -8.04 -8.88
CA MET A 123 -15.44 -6.67 -8.47
C MET A 123 -16.82 -6.55 -7.86
N ILE A 124 -17.78 -7.30 -8.35
CA ILE A 124 -19.13 -7.35 -7.76
C ILE A 124 -19.06 -7.89 -6.33
N GLU A 125 -18.31 -8.97 -6.12
CA GLU A 125 -18.12 -9.54 -4.78
C GLU A 125 -17.45 -8.55 -3.83
N ALA A 126 -16.37 -7.90 -4.26
CA ALA A 126 -15.66 -6.93 -3.44
C ALA A 126 -16.56 -5.74 -3.08
N LYS A 127 -17.30 -5.22 -4.04
CA LYS A 127 -18.23 -4.11 -3.82
C LYS A 127 -19.31 -4.50 -2.84
N SER A 128 -19.87 -5.69 -2.99
CA SER A 128 -20.91 -6.20 -2.09
C SER A 128 -20.38 -6.31 -0.65
N TYR A 129 -19.17 -6.82 -0.48
CA TYR A 129 -18.52 -6.94 0.82
C TYR A 129 -18.32 -5.55 1.46
N LEU A 130 -17.83 -4.57 0.68
CA LEU A 130 -17.58 -3.23 1.17
C LEU A 130 -18.87 -2.52 1.62
N GLN A 131 -19.99 -2.79 0.97
CA GLN A 131 -21.28 -2.21 1.32
C GLN A 131 -21.81 -2.71 2.68
N THR A 132 -21.28 -3.79 3.21
CA THR A 132 -21.68 -4.34 4.51
C THR A 132 -20.85 -3.80 5.66
N ARG A 133 -19.90 -2.92 5.41
CA ARG A 133 -18.94 -2.40 6.41
C ARG A 133 -19.28 -0.97 6.87
#